data_9a9e63bb52ccc3c0925ac0e398094875
#
_entry.id   9a9e63bb52ccc3c0925ac0e398094875
#
_cell.length_a   1.000
_cell.length_b   1.000
_cell.length_c   1.000
_cell.angle_alpha   90.00
_cell.angle_beta   90.00
_cell.angle_gamma   90.00
#
_symmetry.space_group_name_H-M   'P 1'
#
loop_
_entity.id
_entity.type
_entity.pdbx_description
1 polymer ?
#
loop_
_entity_poly.entity_id
_entity_poly.type
_entity_poly.pdbx_seq_one_letter_code
_entity_poly.pdbx_strand_id
1 'polypeptide(L)'
;IGESTFVHSGVTGLIDMVYNGNTGTVMIMDNSLTAMTGGQENPTTGKNLRGEPAPVLDLVKLVSACGVKHIRIIDPHDLTEMEKVFKEEFERNELSVIITRRPCVMCYRPPTKSVALLDPEKCIGCKLCMKLGCPAISWADEKPDISKFLCWPNCDLCVQVCPVDAISKDMEGLE
;
A
#
# COMPACT_ATOMS: atom_id res chain seq x y z
N ILE A 1 7.16 -6.49 -6.79
CA ILE A 1 8.47 -5.80 -6.82
C ILE A 1 8.31 -4.36 -6.33
N GLY A 2 9.25 -3.84 -5.50
CA GLY A 2 9.25 -2.42 -5.12
C GLY A 2 9.63 -1.50 -6.30
N GLU A 3 9.13 -0.25 -6.28
CA GLU A 3 9.33 0.71 -7.38
C GLU A 3 10.82 1.01 -7.63
N SER A 4 11.60 1.15 -6.59
CA SER A 4 13.04 1.38 -6.67
C SER A 4 13.76 0.21 -7.37
N THR A 5 13.47 -1.02 -6.98
CA THR A 5 14.03 -2.23 -7.62
C THR A 5 13.51 -2.39 -9.04
N PHE A 6 12.24 -2.05 -9.31
CA PHE A 6 11.68 -2.09 -10.65
C PHE A 6 12.43 -1.15 -11.59
N VAL A 7 12.65 0.09 -11.18
CA VAL A 7 13.40 1.08 -11.98
C VAL A 7 14.85 0.66 -12.18
N HIS A 8 15.47 0.06 -11.17
CA HIS A 8 16.87 -0.36 -11.25
C HIS A 8 17.07 -1.59 -12.16
N SER A 9 16.22 -2.61 -12.08
CA SER A 9 16.44 -3.90 -12.75
C SER A 9 15.19 -4.62 -13.24
N GLY A 10 13.98 -4.17 -12.89
CA GLY A 10 12.73 -4.83 -13.27
C GLY A 10 12.23 -4.49 -14.67
N VAL A 11 12.62 -3.35 -15.22
CA VAL A 11 12.17 -2.86 -16.53
C VAL A 11 12.51 -3.84 -17.65
N THR A 12 13.71 -4.41 -17.63
CA THR A 12 14.16 -5.38 -18.65
C THR A 12 13.31 -6.64 -18.66
N GLY A 13 12.94 -7.15 -17.48
CA GLY A 13 12.03 -8.30 -17.36
C GLY A 13 10.63 -7.98 -17.88
N LEU A 14 10.11 -6.76 -17.63
CA LEU A 14 8.82 -6.35 -18.16
C LEU A 14 8.83 -6.25 -19.68
N ILE A 15 9.89 -5.71 -20.28
CA ILE A 15 10.07 -5.66 -21.74
C ILE A 15 10.08 -7.07 -22.32
N ASP A 16 10.78 -8.01 -21.68
CA ASP A 16 10.84 -9.41 -22.10
C ASP A 16 9.44 -10.07 -22.05
N MET A 17 8.68 -9.84 -20.98
CA MET A 17 7.30 -10.34 -20.86
C MET A 17 6.40 -9.81 -21.98
N VAL A 18 6.49 -8.52 -22.31
CA VAL A 18 5.72 -7.92 -23.42
C VAL A 18 6.14 -8.52 -24.76
N TYR A 19 7.45 -8.60 -25.00
CA TYR A 19 8.01 -9.10 -26.26
C TYR A 19 7.60 -10.56 -26.54
N ASN A 20 7.58 -11.39 -25.51
CA ASN A 20 7.21 -12.80 -25.62
C ASN A 20 5.69 -13.06 -25.53
N GLY A 21 4.87 -12.01 -25.42
CA GLY A 21 3.41 -12.16 -25.31
C GLY A 21 2.94 -12.90 -24.06
N ASN A 22 3.69 -12.76 -22.97
CA ASN A 22 3.36 -13.42 -21.71
C ASN A 22 2.05 -12.90 -21.13
N THR A 23 1.33 -13.76 -20.42
CA THR A 23 0.18 -13.41 -19.59
C THR A 23 0.59 -13.31 -18.14
N GLY A 24 -0.17 -12.57 -17.34
CA GLY A 24 0.04 -12.45 -15.91
C GLY A 24 0.02 -11.00 -15.42
N THR A 25 0.16 -10.83 -14.11
CA THR A 25 0.07 -9.51 -13.47
C THR A 25 1.37 -9.20 -12.73
N VAL A 26 1.99 -8.08 -13.08
CA VAL A 26 3.14 -7.53 -12.35
C VAL A 26 2.64 -6.47 -11.37
N MET A 27 2.95 -6.64 -10.09
CA MET A 27 2.64 -5.64 -9.07
C MET A 27 3.89 -4.83 -8.72
N ILE A 28 3.80 -3.50 -8.90
CA ILE A 28 4.82 -2.53 -8.51
C ILE A 28 4.34 -1.85 -7.23
N MET A 29 5.06 -2.07 -6.14
CA MET A 29 4.77 -1.45 -4.84
C MET A 29 5.53 -0.12 -4.74
N ASP A 30 4.81 0.99 -4.96
CA ASP A 30 5.34 2.34 -4.91
C ASP A 30 5.08 2.96 -3.54
N ASN A 31 6.09 2.96 -2.69
CA ASN A 31 6.06 3.63 -1.39
C ASN A 31 6.82 4.96 -1.38
N SER A 32 7.25 5.44 -2.55
CA SER A 32 7.98 6.69 -2.76
C SER A 32 9.29 6.77 -1.97
N LEU A 33 9.94 5.62 -1.75
CA LEU A 33 11.20 5.57 -1.00
C LEU A 33 11.87 4.20 -1.15
N THR A 34 13.20 4.14 -1.17
CA THR A 34 13.95 2.89 -1.00
C THR A 34 14.05 2.57 0.48
N ALA A 35 12.97 2.02 1.08
CA ALA A 35 12.77 1.98 2.53
C ALA A 35 13.72 1.02 3.24
N MET A 36 13.87 -0.23 2.76
CA MET A 36 14.55 -1.31 3.51
C MET A 36 16.04 -1.07 3.77
N THR A 37 16.70 -0.29 2.95
CA THR A 37 18.13 -0.02 3.05
C THR A 37 18.47 1.29 3.76
N GLY A 38 17.47 1.94 4.37
CA GLY A 38 17.67 3.14 5.20
C GLY A 38 17.02 4.41 4.66
N GLY A 39 16.06 4.30 3.74
CA GLY A 39 15.28 5.45 3.30
C GLY A 39 15.96 6.32 2.25
N GLN A 40 16.59 5.70 1.24
CA GLN A 40 17.25 6.43 0.18
C GLN A 40 16.26 6.95 -0.85
N GLU A 41 16.61 8.09 -1.44
CA GLU A 41 15.97 8.61 -2.62
C GLU A 41 16.20 7.68 -3.82
N ASN A 42 15.28 7.70 -4.78
CA ASN A 42 15.38 6.94 -6.02
C ASN A 42 14.78 7.76 -7.18
N PRO A 43 14.84 7.33 -8.44
CA PRO A 43 14.36 8.13 -9.57
C PRO A 43 12.88 8.52 -9.51
N THR A 44 12.05 7.89 -8.68
CA THR A 44 10.62 8.22 -8.54
C THR A 44 10.33 9.26 -7.44
N THR A 45 11.32 9.62 -6.63
CA THR A 45 11.12 10.49 -5.45
C THR A 45 11.34 11.98 -5.72
N GLY A 46 12.04 12.34 -6.80
CA GLY A 46 12.28 13.74 -7.19
C GLY A 46 13.43 14.41 -6.47
N LYS A 47 14.33 13.65 -5.84
CA LYS A 47 15.56 14.16 -5.26
C LYS A 47 16.76 13.29 -5.68
N ASN A 48 17.91 13.94 -5.83
CA ASN A 48 19.17 13.25 -6.07
C ASN A 48 19.88 12.86 -4.75
N LEU A 49 21.03 12.21 -4.86
CA LEU A 49 21.83 11.78 -3.70
C LEU A 49 22.31 12.93 -2.79
N ARG A 50 22.30 14.18 -3.28
CA ARG A 50 22.65 15.37 -2.49
C ARG A 50 21.44 16.03 -1.84
N GLY A 51 20.23 15.45 -2.04
CA GLY A 51 18.97 16.04 -1.57
C GLY A 51 18.45 17.21 -2.41
N GLU A 52 19.07 17.49 -3.56
CA GLU A 52 18.67 18.55 -4.48
C GLU A 52 17.50 18.08 -5.35
N PRO A 53 16.62 18.99 -5.81
CA PRO A 53 15.54 18.64 -6.74
C PRO A 53 16.07 17.94 -8.00
N ALA A 54 15.41 16.86 -8.40
CA ALA A 54 15.75 16.08 -9.60
C ALA A 54 14.47 15.72 -10.38
N PRO A 55 14.56 15.41 -11.68
CA PRO A 55 13.41 14.93 -12.44
C PRO A 55 12.80 13.69 -11.82
N VAL A 56 11.46 13.68 -11.74
CA VAL A 56 10.69 12.51 -11.27
C VAL A 56 10.41 11.58 -12.43
N LEU A 57 10.78 10.32 -12.31
CA LEU A 57 10.42 9.28 -13.25
C LEU A 57 8.95 8.88 -13.04
N ASP A 58 8.15 9.05 -14.10
CA ASP A 58 6.75 8.62 -14.12
C ASP A 58 6.66 7.11 -14.41
N LEU A 59 6.35 6.34 -13.38
CA LEU A 59 6.22 4.87 -13.49
C LEU A 59 5.16 4.45 -14.51
N VAL A 60 4.05 5.17 -14.60
CA VAL A 60 2.96 4.84 -15.54
C VAL A 60 3.44 5.00 -16.98
N LYS A 61 4.11 6.13 -17.27
CA LYS A 61 4.69 6.35 -18.59
C LYS A 61 5.77 5.34 -18.93
N LEU A 62 6.62 4.99 -17.96
CA LEU A 62 7.65 3.97 -18.15
C LEU A 62 7.03 2.61 -18.49
N VAL A 63 6.06 2.14 -17.71
CA VAL A 63 5.36 0.87 -17.93
C VAL A 63 4.62 0.87 -19.27
N SER A 64 3.96 1.96 -19.61
CA SER A 64 3.29 2.13 -20.92
C SER A 64 4.30 2.13 -22.07
N ALA A 65 5.46 2.75 -21.91
CA ALA A 65 6.54 2.76 -22.91
C ALA A 65 7.14 1.35 -23.13
N CYS A 66 7.10 0.47 -22.13
CA CYS A 66 7.44 -0.95 -22.28
C CYS A 66 6.43 -1.74 -23.12
N GLY A 67 5.26 -1.17 -23.45
CA GLY A 67 4.23 -1.79 -24.26
C GLY A 67 3.06 -2.41 -23.48
N VAL A 68 3.01 -2.24 -22.17
CA VAL A 68 1.89 -2.72 -21.34
C VAL A 68 0.65 -1.88 -21.61
N LYS A 69 -0.48 -2.55 -21.90
CA LYS A 69 -1.77 -1.91 -22.23
C LYS A 69 -2.66 -1.72 -20.98
N HIS A 70 -2.59 -2.63 -20.03
CA HIS A 70 -3.44 -2.67 -18.85
C HIS A 70 -2.64 -2.25 -17.61
N ILE A 71 -2.86 -1.01 -17.18
CA ILE A 71 -2.16 -0.42 -16.04
C ILE A 71 -3.20 0.11 -15.06
N ARG A 72 -3.13 -0.33 -13.80
CA ARG A 72 -4.00 0.13 -12.72
C ARG A 72 -3.14 0.78 -11.63
N ILE A 73 -3.65 1.87 -11.08
CA ILE A 73 -3.05 2.55 -9.91
C ILE A 73 -4.06 2.50 -8.79
N ILE A 74 -3.67 1.97 -7.65
CA ILE A 74 -4.56 1.79 -6.50
C ILE A 74 -3.85 2.16 -5.20
N ASP A 75 -4.62 2.64 -4.23
CA ASP A 75 -4.14 2.79 -2.85
C ASP A 75 -4.23 1.44 -2.13
N PRO A 76 -3.12 0.88 -1.61
CA PRO A 76 -3.14 -0.40 -0.89
C PRO A 76 -3.96 -0.36 0.42
N HIS A 77 -4.39 0.82 0.89
CA HIS A 77 -5.29 0.94 2.03
C HIS A 77 -6.78 0.94 1.64
N ASP A 78 -7.13 1.00 0.37
CA ASP A 78 -8.50 0.77 -0.11
C ASP A 78 -8.67 -0.73 -0.39
N LEU A 79 -9.12 -1.49 0.62
CA LEU A 79 -9.26 -2.94 0.51
C LEU A 79 -10.33 -3.35 -0.50
N THR A 80 -11.38 -2.57 -0.65
CA THR A 80 -12.46 -2.84 -1.58
C THR A 80 -11.98 -2.71 -3.03
N GLU A 81 -11.29 -1.62 -3.36
CA GLU A 81 -10.73 -1.44 -4.71
C GLU A 81 -9.59 -2.42 -4.98
N MET A 82 -8.76 -2.74 -3.96
CA MET A 82 -7.71 -3.77 -4.07
C MET A 82 -8.30 -5.12 -4.46
N GLU A 83 -9.31 -5.60 -3.74
CA GLU A 83 -9.95 -6.88 -4.02
C GLU A 83 -10.57 -6.93 -5.43
N LYS A 84 -11.26 -5.86 -5.81
CA LYS A 84 -11.87 -5.72 -7.13
C LYS A 84 -10.81 -5.76 -8.24
N VAL A 85 -9.78 -4.92 -8.15
CA VAL A 85 -8.72 -4.83 -9.17
C VAL A 85 -7.95 -6.15 -9.28
N PHE A 86 -7.64 -6.81 -8.15
CA PHE A 86 -6.96 -8.10 -8.20
C PHE A 86 -7.79 -9.17 -8.90
N LYS A 87 -9.09 -9.25 -8.63
CA LYS A 87 -9.98 -10.18 -9.33
C LYS A 87 -9.99 -9.92 -10.84
N GLU A 88 -10.18 -8.65 -11.23
CA GLU A 88 -10.21 -8.24 -12.65
C GLU A 88 -8.91 -8.58 -13.38
N GLU A 89 -7.75 -8.23 -12.77
CA GLU A 89 -6.46 -8.37 -13.46
C GLU A 89 -5.92 -9.82 -13.43
N PHE A 90 -6.25 -10.63 -12.41
CA PHE A 90 -5.86 -12.04 -12.37
C PHE A 90 -6.67 -12.94 -13.31
N GLU A 91 -7.90 -12.54 -13.64
CA GLU A 91 -8.73 -13.22 -14.64
C GLU A 91 -8.37 -12.81 -16.09
N ARG A 92 -7.55 -11.77 -16.24
CA ARG A 92 -7.16 -11.24 -17.55
C ARG A 92 -6.18 -12.18 -18.28
N ASN A 93 -6.44 -12.46 -19.54
CA ASN A 93 -5.59 -13.28 -20.40
C ASN A 93 -4.53 -12.44 -21.16
N GLU A 94 -4.14 -11.31 -20.62
CA GLU A 94 -3.11 -10.40 -21.13
C GLU A 94 -2.21 -9.94 -20.00
N LEU A 95 -1.02 -9.45 -20.34
CA LEU A 95 -0.12 -8.85 -19.36
C LEU A 95 -0.71 -7.56 -18.79
N SER A 96 -0.79 -7.47 -17.47
CA SER A 96 -1.22 -6.28 -16.74
C SER A 96 -0.19 -5.84 -15.71
N VAL A 97 -0.25 -4.57 -15.33
CA VAL A 97 0.57 -4.00 -14.25
C VAL A 97 -0.32 -3.27 -13.25
N ILE A 98 -0.20 -3.64 -11.99
CA ILE A 98 -0.83 -2.94 -10.87
C ILE A 98 0.24 -2.15 -10.14
N ILE A 99 0.07 -0.83 -10.02
CA ILE A 99 0.93 0.04 -9.23
C ILE A 99 0.17 0.35 -7.94
N THR A 100 0.58 -0.26 -6.83
CA THR A 100 0.05 0.10 -5.51
C THR A 100 0.83 1.29 -5.00
N ARG A 101 0.16 2.44 -4.82
CA ARG A 101 0.83 3.69 -4.47
C ARG A 101 0.38 4.26 -3.15
N ARG A 102 1.30 4.28 -2.18
CA ARG A 102 1.12 4.95 -0.91
C ARG A 102 2.47 5.28 -0.27
N PRO A 103 2.72 6.53 0.16
CA PRO A 103 3.98 6.91 0.79
C PRO A 103 4.31 6.05 2.01
N CYS A 104 5.60 5.75 2.19
CA CYS A 104 6.09 4.97 3.33
C CYS A 104 5.71 5.63 4.66
N VAL A 105 5.05 4.88 5.53
CA VAL A 105 4.60 5.36 6.84
C VAL A 105 5.75 5.83 7.74
N MET A 106 6.95 5.31 7.57
CA MET A 106 8.12 5.73 8.35
C MET A 106 8.64 7.11 7.97
N CYS A 107 8.39 7.55 6.74
CA CYS A 107 8.89 8.83 6.21
C CYS A 107 7.80 9.88 6.10
N TYR A 108 6.56 9.47 5.91
CA TYR A 108 5.42 10.36 5.85
C TYR A 108 4.58 10.24 7.12
N ARG A 109 4.69 11.22 8.01
CA ARG A 109 3.82 11.34 9.19
C ARG A 109 2.70 12.33 8.87
N PRO A 110 1.45 11.87 8.76
CA PRO A 110 0.33 12.78 8.55
C PRO A 110 0.16 13.72 9.76
N PRO A 111 -0.32 14.96 9.54
CA PRO A 111 -0.49 15.92 10.61
C PRO A 111 -1.58 15.54 11.63
N THR A 112 -2.51 14.67 11.24
CA THR A 112 -3.60 14.20 12.09
C THR A 112 -3.19 13.01 12.94
N LYS A 113 -3.63 12.96 14.19
CA LYS A 113 -3.37 11.88 15.14
C LYS A 113 -4.53 10.89 15.26
N SER A 114 -5.35 10.78 14.21
CA SER A 114 -6.48 9.85 14.20
C SER A 114 -6.01 8.41 14.37
N VAL A 115 -6.43 7.74 15.43
CA VAL A 115 -6.12 6.34 15.73
C VAL A 115 -7.40 5.51 15.80
N ALA A 116 -7.26 4.20 15.64
CA ALA A 116 -8.40 3.29 15.76
C ALA A 116 -8.80 3.10 17.22
N LEU A 117 -10.11 3.09 17.48
CA LEU A 117 -10.73 2.79 18.78
C LEU A 117 -11.67 1.59 18.64
N LEU A 118 -11.67 0.73 19.66
CA LEU A 118 -12.61 -0.37 19.80
C LEU A 118 -13.82 0.05 20.62
N ASP A 119 -15.02 -0.26 20.13
CA ASP A 119 -16.25 -0.32 20.90
C ASP A 119 -16.44 -1.77 21.38
N PRO A 120 -16.20 -2.08 22.67
CA PRO A 120 -16.27 -3.44 23.16
C PRO A 120 -17.70 -4.00 23.20
N GLU A 121 -18.73 -3.15 23.24
CA GLU A 121 -20.13 -3.59 23.25
C GLU A 121 -20.57 -4.13 21.88
N LYS A 122 -20.03 -3.55 20.79
CA LYS A 122 -20.28 -4.01 19.43
C LYS A 122 -19.44 -5.22 19.01
N CYS A 123 -18.30 -5.41 19.66
CA CYS A 123 -17.34 -6.42 19.25
C CYS A 123 -17.85 -7.85 19.51
N ILE A 124 -17.98 -8.66 18.44
CA ILE A 124 -18.40 -10.06 18.49
C ILE A 124 -17.24 -11.06 18.59
N GLY A 125 -16.00 -10.61 18.77
CA GLY A 125 -14.85 -11.50 18.93
C GLY A 125 -14.46 -12.32 17.69
N CYS A 126 -14.82 -11.90 16.48
CA CYS A 126 -14.61 -12.66 15.23
C CYS A 126 -13.13 -12.79 14.77
N LYS A 127 -12.20 -12.04 15.35
CA LYS A 127 -10.77 -12.05 15.09
C LYS A 127 -10.35 -11.63 13.66
N LEU A 128 -11.21 -11.04 12.84
CA LEU A 128 -10.85 -10.61 11.49
C LEU A 128 -9.77 -9.51 11.52
N CYS A 129 -9.85 -8.57 12.46
CA CYS A 129 -8.82 -7.54 12.66
C CYS A 129 -7.44 -8.12 13.02
N MET A 130 -7.38 -9.28 13.70
CA MET A 130 -6.12 -9.97 14.02
C MET A 130 -5.43 -10.53 12.78
N LYS A 131 -6.19 -10.89 11.73
CA LYS A 131 -5.63 -11.43 10.47
C LYS A 131 -4.82 -10.40 9.68
N LEU A 132 -4.97 -9.11 10.00
CA LEU A 132 -4.15 -8.04 9.40
C LEU A 132 -2.68 -8.11 9.83
N GLY A 133 -2.36 -8.82 10.92
CA GLY A 133 -1.00 -8.85 11.47
C GLY A 133 -0.51 -7.48 11.96
N CYS A 134 -1.43 -6.57 12.32
CA CYS A 134 -1.10 -5.22 12.75
C CYS A 134 -0.40 -5.25 14.12
N PRO A 135 0.80 -4.64 14.28
CA PRO A 135 1.52 -4.62 15.56
C PRO A 135 0.79 -3.85 16.67
N ALA A 136 -0.16 -2.98 16.28
CA ALA A 136 -0.97 -2.22 17.25
C ALA A 136 -2.13 -3.04 17.83
N ILE A 137 -2.46 -4.21 17.27
CA ILE A 137 -3.60 -5.01 17.72
C ILE A 137 -3.11 -6.26 18.43
N SER A 138 -3.44 -6.36 19.71
CA SER A 138 -3.25 -7.57 20.53
C SER A 138 -4.59 -8.20 20.86
N TRP A 139 -4.58 -9.42 21.41
CA TRP A 139 -5.78 -10.12 21.87
C TRP A 139 -5.75 -10.26 23.38
N ALA A 140 -6.72 -9.67 24.08
CA ALA A 140 -6.86 -9.73 25.54
C ALA A 140 -8.34 -9.85 25.88
N ASP A 141 -8.66 -10.59 26.94
CA ASP A 141 -10.01 -10.73 27.50
C ASP A 141 -11.10 -10.99 26.44
N GLU A 142 -10.80 -11.93 25.51
CA GLU A 142 -11.67 -12.35 24.41
C GLU A 142 -12.00 -11.25 23.37
N LYS A 143 -11.31 -10.13 23.41
CA LYS A 143 -11.49 -8.99 22.48
C LYS A 143 -10.14 -8.45 22.00
N PRO A 144 -10.10 -7.72 20.86
CA PRO A 144 -8.90 -7.03 20.45
C PRO A 144 -8.64 -5.82 21.37
N ASP A 145 -7.39 -5.64 21.77
CA ASP A 145 -6.88 -4.42 22.39
C ASP A 145 -6.05 -3.64 21.36
N ILE A 146 -6.32 -2.35 21.21
CA ILE A 146 -5.67 -1.50 20.21
C ILE A 146 -4.78 -0.48 20.89
N SER A 147 -3.46 -0.66 20.79
CA SER A 147 -2.49 0.26 21.30
C SER A 147 -2.48 1.58 20.53
N LYS A 148 -2.91 2.68 21.17
CA LYS A 148 -2.87 4.02 20.57
C LYS A 148 -1.45 4.46 20.21
N PHE A 149 -0.45 3.98 20.94
CA PHE A 149 0.96 4.31 20.71
C PHE A 149 1.51 3.66 19.42
N LEU A 150 1.12 2.44 19.15
CA LEU A 150 1.56 1.68 17.96
C LEU A 150 0.66 1.88 16.76
N CYS A 151 -0.56 2.38 16.97
CA CYS A 151 -1.50 2.63 15.88
C CYS A 151 -1.01 3.77 15.00
N TRP A 152 -0.92 3.51 13.69
CA TRP A 152 -0.50 4.52 12.75
C TRP A 152 -1.65 5.47 12.41
N PRO A 153 -1.44 6.81 12.52
CA PRO A 153 -2.45 7.79 12.15
C PRO A 153 -2.93 7.62 10.69
N ASN A 154 -4.22 7.79 10.47
CA ASN A 154 -4.88 7.66 9.16
C ASN A 154 -4.79 6.25 8.51
N CYS A 155 -4.38 5.23 9.25
CA CYS A 155 -4.56 3.85 8.85
C CYS A 155 -5.95 3.39 9.31
N ASP A 156 -6.76 2.85 8.38
CA ASP A 156 -8.13 2.41 8.63
C ASP A 156 -8.39 0.95 8.26
N LEU A 157 -7.35 0.17 8.01
CA LEU A 157 -7.48 -1.22 7.59
C LEU A 157 -8.30 -2.07 8.57
N CYS A 158 -8.11 -1.88 9.89
CA CYS A 158 -8.88 -2.62 10.88
C CYS A 158 -10.34 -2.17 10.95
N VAL A 159 -10.63 -0.93 10.60
CA VAL A 159 -12.01 -0.42 10.46
C VAL A 159 -12.69 -1.09 9.28
N GLN A 160 -12.03 -1.14 8.12
CA GLN A 160 -12.58 -1.72 6.90
C GLN A 160 -12.88 -3.24 7.01
N VAL A 161 -12.09 -3.98 7.79
CA VAL A 161 -12.30 -5.44 7.96
C VAL A 161 -13.29 -5.78 9.08
N CYS A 162 -13.77 -4.81 9.85
CA CYS A 162 -14.68 -5.07 10.96
C CYS A 162 -16.12 -5.24 10.45
N PRO A 163 -16.73 -6.44 10.54
CA PRO A 163 -18.04 -6.68 9.92
C PRO A 163 -19.21 -6.10 10.71
N VAL A 164 -18.95 -5.58 11.91
CA VAL A 164 -19.98 -5.04 12.83
C VAL A 164 -19.69 -3.59 13.25
N ASP A 165 -18.76 -2.93 12.55
CA ASP A 165 -18.35 -1.53 12.81
C ASP A 165 -17.98 -1.27 14.29
N ALA A 166 -17.38 -2.30 14.94
CA ALA A 166 -16.90 -2.17 16.31
C ALA A 166 -15.58 -1.42 16.42
N ILE A 167 -14.90 -1.20 15.31
CA ILE A 167 -13.66 -0.39 15.26
C ILE A 167 -13.95 0.87 14.46
N SER A 168 -13.67 2.02 15.06
CA SER A 168 -13.85 3.34 14.45
C SER A 168 -12.57 4.15 14.53
N LYS A 169 -12.51 5.29 13.83
CA LYS A 169 -11.43 6.27 13.98
C LYS A 169 -11.78 7.27 15.07
N ASP A 170 -10.80 7.54 15.92
CA ASP A 170 -10.87 8.70 16.80
C ASP A 170 -10.63 9.97 15.97
N MET A 171 -11.64 10.83 15.93
CA MET A 171 -11.54 12.14 15.28
C MET A 171 -11.15 13.26 16.27
N GLU A 172 -10.88 12.92 17.54
CA GLU A 172 -10.53 13.87 18.60
C GLU A 172 -9.03 14.23 18.62
N GLY A 173 -8.48 14.65 17.54
CA GLY A 173 -7.06 15.03 17.46
C GLY A 173 -6.82 16.27 16.61
N LEU A 174 -7.84 17.07 16.36
CA LEU A 174 -7.79 18.30 15.56
C LEU A 174 -7.77 19.56 16.45
N GLU A 175 -7.02 19.55 17.58
CA GLU A 175 -6.64 20.77 18.29
C GLU A 175 -5.13 20.97 18.24
#